data_9d074eff6ae1e421fcb5988b7a88e089
#
_entry.id   9d074eff6ae1e421fcb5988b7a88e089
#
_cell.length_a   1.000
_cell.length_b   1.000
_cell.length_c   1.000
_cell.angle_alpha   90.00
_cell.angle_beta   90.00
_cell.angle_gamma   90.00
#
_symmetry.space_group_name_H-M   'P 1'
#
loop_
_entity.id
_entity.type
_entity.pdbx_description
1 polymer ?
#
loop_
_entity_poly.entity_id
_entity_poly.type
_entity_poly.pdbx_seq_one_letter_code
_entity_poly.pdbx_strand_id
1 'polypeptide(L)'
;MEPPLKPIAVDFDGGKLTSDGGVLLLGLADKNIRLTERINAIIFDPRNPLYIAHQQRDLIAQRIFAIAHAYEDVNDHIRLRHDPALLAAVKNTTDENQPLGSASTLSRLENRITEKEISELNKLFVELFIESYDTPPTQIVIDVDATDDIIHGNQEGGYFNGFYDNYCFLPLYFFCGGQLLWSQLRTSNKGGGFGAVAIFAYIAKRLKKEWPDVEIVFRGDAGFYSSTLLWYCERHGHKYILGFSSNAVLKRMSANIVFASEMFFVENGSQEPFRLFREYLYQAGTWKVPRKIIVKAERLPDKTADCRRQTTAEARRLYRISCCRLQTAVCRLL
;
A
#
# COMPACT_ATOMS: atom_id res chain seq x y z
N MET A 1 14.00 41.35 49.84
CA MET A 1 12.99 40.40 50.29
C MET A 1 12.34 39.86 49.03
N GLU A 2 12.61 38.60 48.68
CA GLU A 2 11.87 37.93 47.64
C GLU A 2 10.45 37.65 48.13
N PRO A 3 9.38 37.86 47.29
CA PRO A 3 8.06 37.51 47.74
C PRO A 3 7.98 35.98 47.95
N PRO A 4 7.28 35.55 48.99
CA PRO A 4 7.14 34.13 49.24
C PRO A 4 6.44 33.45 48.04
N LEU A 5 7.07 32.40 47.51
CA LEU A 5 6.47 31.54 46.49
C LEU A 5 5.10 31.07 46.99
N LYS A 6 4.07 31.36 46.24
CA LYS A 6 2.73 30.81 46.57
C LYS A 6 2.83 29.31 46.61
N PRO A 7 2.30 28.63 47.63
CA PRO A 7 2.30 27.18 47.66
C PRO A 7 1.50 26.66 46.47
N ILE A 8 2.11 25.80 45.67
CA ILE A 8 1.46 25.07 44.58
C ILE A 8 0.89 23.79 45.18
N ALA A 9 -0.42 23.65 45.22
CA ALA A 9 -1.06 22.39 45.55
C ALA A 9 -1.05 21.52 44.27
N VAL A 10 -0.54 20.29 44.42
CA VAL A 10 -0.61 19.27 43.35
C VAL A 10 -1.53 18.17 43.87
N ASP A 11 -2.57 17.88 43.13
CA ASP A 11 -3.51 16.83 43.44
C ASP A 11 -3.66 15.91 42.23
N PHE A 12 -4.07 14.65 42.44
CA PHE A 12 -4.29 13.62 41.44
C PHE A 12 -5.78 13.28 41.25
N ASP A 13 -6.66 14.19 41.59
CA ASP A 13 -8.12 14.09 41.45
C ASP A 13 -8.64 14.44 40.06
N GLY A 14 -7.76 14.83 39.13
CA GLY A 14 -8.07 15.03 37.73
C GLY A 14 -8.59 13.72 37.12
N GLY A 15 -9.67 13.83 36.32
CA GLY A 15 -10.23 12.69 35.60
C GLY A 15 -9.21 12.00 34.67
N LYS A 16 -9.55 10.83 34.16
CA LYS A 16 -8.68 10.12 33.21
C LYS A 16 -8.56 10.90 31.92
N LEU A 17 -7.32 11.06 31.47
CA LEU A 17 -6.97 11.72 30.23
C LEU A 17 -6.61 10.65 29.19
N THR A 18 -6.99 10.88 27.95
CA THR A 18 -6.54 10.10 26.79
C THR A 18 -5.86 11.02 25.79
N SER A 19 -4.79 10.53 25.15
CA SER A 19 -4.18 11.18 24.00
C SER A 19 -4.89 10.82 22.68
N ASP A 20 -5.78 9.81 22.72
CA ASP A 20 -6.31 9.13 21.55
C ASP A 20 -7.77 9.51 21.24
N GLY A 21 -8.16 10.76 21.57
CA GLY A 21 -9.52 11.26 21.32
C GLY A 21 -10.00 11.13 19.86
N GLY A 22 -9.09 11.09 18.91
CA GLY A 22 -9.38 10.84 17.49
C GLY A 22 -10.07 9.50 17.21
N VAL A 23 -9.97 8.51 18.10
CA VAL A 23 -10.61 7.19 17.94
C VAL A 23 -12.13 7.30 17.88
N LEU A 24 -12.72 8.33 18.49
CA LEU A 24 -14.16 8.60 18.42
C LEU A 24 -14.62 8.86 16.98
N LEU A 25 -13.79 9.51 16.17
CA LEU A 25 -14.08 9.73 14.75
C LEU A 25 -14.04 8.42 13.96
N LEU A 26 -13.15 7.49 14.29
CA LEU A 26 -13.14 6.15 13.70
C LEU A 26 -14.43 5.39 14.04
N GLY A 27 -14.88 5.45 15.30
CA GLY A 27 -16.15 4.86 15.70
C GLY A 27 -17.35 5.43 14.94
N LEU A 28 -17.35 6.74 14.65
CA LEU A 28 -18.37 7.38 13.84
C LEU A 28 -18.30 6.96 12.38
N ALA A 29 -17.09 6.91 11.80
CA ALA A 29 -16.88 6.43 10.44
C ALA A 29 -17.34 4.97 10.29
N ASP A 30 -16.99 4.10 11.24
CA ASP A 30 -17.40 2.70 11.23
C ASP A 30 -18.93 2.53 11.28
N LYS A 31 -19.65 3.37 12.03
CA LYS A 31 -21.12 3.37 12.04
C LYS A 31 -21.72 3.63 10.65
N ASN A 32 -21.05 4.46 9.84
CA ASN A 32 -21.52 4.79 8.49
C ASN A 32 -21.22 3.67 7.49
N ILE A 33 -19.99 3.16 7.47
CA ILE A 33 -19.55 2.13 6.51
C ILE A 33 -19.79 0.71 7.00
N ARG A 34 -20.06 0.52 8.30
CA ARG A 34 -20.31 -0.75 8.98
C ARG A 34 -19.20 -1.77 8.77
N LEU A 35 -17.93 -1.29 8.72
CA LEU A 35 -16.78 -2.13 8.42
C LEU A 35 -16.62 -3.27 9.43
N THR A 36 -16.62 -2.94 10.74
CA THR A 36 -16.42 -3.93 11.80
C THR A 36 -17.54 -4.96 11.86
N GLU A 37 -18.77 -4.56 11.57
CA GLU A 37 -19.92 -5.47 11.49
C GLU A 37 -19.79 -6.42 10.29
N ARG A 38 -19.41 -5.91 9.14
CA ARG A 38 -19.21 -6.70 7.91
C ARG A 38 -18.05 -7.69 8.06
N ILE A 39 -16.95 -7.27 8.68
CA ILE A 39 -15.82 -8.14 9.02
C ILE A 39 -16.29 -9.23 10.00
N ASN A 40 -17.07 -8.87 11.03
CA ASN A 40 -17.61 -9.83 11.98
C ASN A 40 -18.51 -10.88 11.34
N ALA A 41 -19.26 -10.51 10.30
CA ALA A 41 -20.09 -11.45 9.55
C ALA A 41 -19.29 -12.45 8.70
N ILE A 42 -18.06 -12.12 8.31
CA ILE A 42 -17.16 -12.98 7.55
C ILE A 42 -16.41 -13.95 8.46
N ILE A 43 -15.92 -13.49 9.60
CA ILE A 43 -15.10 -14.28 10.53
C ILE A 43 -16.01 -15.14 11.39
N PHE A 44 -15.85 -16.46 11.31
CA PHE A 44 -16.59 -17.41 12.13
C PHE A 44 -16.16 -17.33 13.61
N ASP A 45 -17.13 -17.27 14.51
CA ASP A 45 -16.88 -17.32 15.97
C ASP A 45 -17.16 -18.71 16.52
N PRO A 46 -16.13 -19.53 16.81
CA PRO A 46 -16.31 -20.88 17.36
C PRO A 46 -16.60 -20.92 18.86
N ARG A 47 -16.62 -19.76 19.54
CA ARG A 47 -16.77 -19.69 21.00
C ARG A 47 -18.19 -20.03 21.41
N ASN A 48 -18.32 -20.70 22.57
CA ASN A 48 -19.62 -20.96 23.15
C ASN A 48 -20.28 -19.64 23.65
N PRO A 49 -21.48 -19.28 23.15
CA PRO A 49 -22.14 -18.02 23.51
C PRO A 49 -22.32 -17.79 25.01
N LEU A 50 -22.47 -18.84 25.80
CA LEU A 50 -22.67 -18.77 27.25
C LEU A 50 -21.43 -18.26 28.01
N TYR A 51 -20.24 -18.33 27.39
CA TYR A 51 -18.96 -17.95 28.01
C TYR A 51 -18.28 -16.78 27.32
N ILE A 52 -18.99 -16.05 26.46
CA ILE A 52 -18.45 -14.87 25.76
C ILE A 52 -18.49 -13.67 26.70
N ALA A 53 -17.33 -13.23 27.18
CA ALA A 53 -17.17 -11.98 27.93
C ALA A 53 -17.12 -10.74 27.01
N HIS A 54 -16.54 -10.90 25.80
CA HIS A 54 -16.40 -9.83 24.80
C HIS A 54 -16.93 -10.30 23.47
N GLN A 55 -17.86 -9.55 22.89
CA GLN A 55 -18.40 -9.85 21.57
C GLN A 55 -17.28 -9.80 20.52
N GLN A 56 -17.33 -10.66 19.50
CA GLN A 56 -16.31 -10.70 18.46
C GLN A 56 -16.22 -9.38 17.71
N ARG A 57 -17.35 -8.75 17.41
CA ARG A 57 -17.39 -7.45 16.76
C ARG A 57 -16.60 -6.39 17.56
N ASP A 58 -16.72 -6.38 18.89
CA ASP A 58 -16.01 -5.43 19.73
C ASP A 58 -14.50 -5.69 19.75
N LEU A 59 -14.07 -6.95 19.72
CA LEU A 59 -12.65 -7.32 19.61
C LEU A 59 -12.07 -6.86 18.25
N ILE A 60 -12.83 -7.03 17.18
CA ILE A 60 -12.45 -6.58 15.82
C ILE A 60 -12.32 -5.05 15.80
N ALA A 61 -13.33 -4.33 16.32
CA ALA A 61 -13.31 -2.87 16.39
C ALA A 61 -12.13 -2.36 17.24
N GLN A 62 -11.93 -2.95 18.41
CA GLN A 62 -10.82 -2.63 19.31
C GLN A 62 -9.47 -2.75 18.58
N ARG A 63 -9.27 -3.83 17.82
CA ARG A 63 -8.01 -4.08 17.14
C ARG A 63 -7.81 -3.13 15.96
N ILE A 64 -8.81 -2.94 15.12
CA ILE A 64 -8.75 -2.05 13.96
C ILE A 64 -8.52 -0.60 14.38
N PHE A 65 -9.25 -0.12 15.40
CA PHE A 65 -9.12 1.25 15.86
C PHE A 65 -7.75 1.51 16.51
N ALA A 66 -7.20 0.54 17.24
CA ALA A 66 -5.85 0.65 17.80
C ALA A 66 -4.79 0.71 16.70
N ILE A 67 -4.83 -0.16 15.70
CA ILE A 67 -3.89 -0.13 14.56
C ILE A 67 -3.98 1.21 13.82
N ALA A 68 -5.18 1.74 13.60
CA ALA A 68 -5.39 3.03 12.96
C ALA A 68 -4.82 4.22 13.78
N HIS A 69 -4.57 4.03 15.08
CA HIS A 69 -3.87 4.96 15.98
C HIS A 69 -2.38 4.62 16.18
N ALA A 70 -1.81 3.79 15.30
CA ALA A 70 -0.41 3.34 15.33
C ALA A 70 -0.03 2.46 16.56
N TYR A 71 -1.00 1.79 17.16
CA TYR A 71 -0.78 0.74 18.16
C TYR A 71 -0.79 -0.64 17.47
N GLU A 72 0.31 -0.99 16.86
CA GLU A 72 0.45 -2.24 16.09
C GLU A 72 0.63 -3.46 17.00
N ASP A 73 1.29 -3.28 18.16
CA ASP A 73 1.53 -4.37 19.11
C ASP A 73 0.27 -4.72 19.90
N VAL A 74 -0.09 -5.99 19.89
CA VAL A 74 -1.20 -6.51 20.70
C VAL A 74 -0.98 -6.26 22.21
N ASN A 75 0.27 -6.16 22.67
CA ASN A 75 0.60 -5.89 24.08
C ASN A 75 0.17 -4.49 24.53
N ASP A 76 0.03 -3.51 23.62
CA ASP A 76 -0.49 -2.18 23.96
C ASP A 76 -1.89 -2.26 24.56
N HIS A 77 -2.64 -3.29 24.23
CA HIS A 77 -3.97 -3.55 24.77
C HIS A 77 -3.98 -3.91 26.26
N ILE A 78 -2.82 -4.13 26.91
CA ILE A 78 -2.75 -4.21 28.37
C ILE A 78 -3.23 -2.87 28.98
N ARG A 79 -2.92 -1.76 28.33
CA ARG A 79 -3.30 -0.40 28.75
C ARG A 79 -4.54 0.08 28.01
N LEU A 80 -4.57 -0.01 26.68
CA LEU A 80 -5.64 0.51 25.82
C LEU A 80 -7.02 -0.06 26.14
N ARG A 81 -7.10 -1.28 26.68
CA ARG A 81 -8.39 -1.88 27.09
C ARG A 81 -9.15 -1.07 28.15
N HIS A 82 -8.47 -0.17 28.85
CA HIS A 82 -9.02 0.70 29.89
C HIS A 82 -9.12 2.17 29.42
N ASP A 83 -8.74 2.47 28.17
CA ASP A 83 -8.82 3.83 27.64
C ASP A 83 -10.28 4.25 27.43
N PRO A 84 -10.73 5.38 28.02
CA PRO A 84 -12.13 5.79 27.98
C PRO A 84 -12.60 6.15 26.56
N ALA A 85 -11.74 6.72 25.70
CA ALA A 85 -12.12 7.05 24.34
C ALA A 85 -12.25 5.79 23.48
N LEU A 86 -11.36 4.82 23.61
CA LEU A 86 -11.46 3.55 22.91
C LEU A 86 -12.68 2.74 23.39
N LEU A 87 -12.97 2.73 24.70
CA LEU A 87 -14.21 2.15 25.25
C LEU A 87 -15.45 2.76 24.63
N ALA A 88 -15.52 4.09 24.58
CA ALA A 88 -16.63 4.81 23.97
C ALA A 88 -16.79 4.53 22.47
N ALA A 89 -15.67 4.48 21.74
CA ALA A 89 -15.69 4.19 20.30
C ALA A 89 -16.18 2.77 19.98
N VAL A 90 -15.75 1.78 20.77
CA VAL A 90 -16.04 0.36 20.55
C VAL A 90 -17.40 -0.05 21.12
N LYS A 91 -17.67 0.28 22.38
CA LYS A 91 -18.85 -0.18 23.13
C LYS A 91 -19.91 0.90 23.38
N ASN A 92 -19.64 2.14 23.01
CA ASN A 92 -20.47 3.29 23.34
C ASN A 92 -20.69 3.49 24.85
N THR A 93 -19.66 3.17 25.65
CA THR A 93 -19.63 3.32 27.12
C THR A 93 -18.28 3.81 27.56
N THR A 94 -18.24 4.47 28.72
CA THR A 94 -17.01 4.85 29.42
C THR A 94 -16.87 4.11 30.74
N ASP A 95 -17.72 3.10 31.01
CA ASP A 95 -17.66 2.30 32.23
C ASP A 95 -16.40 1.42 32.27
N GLU A 96 -15.47 1.81 33.10
CA GLU A 96 -14.19 1.15 33.28
C GLU A 96 -14.26 -0.22 33.97
N ASN A 97 -15.39 -0.51 34.63
CA ASN A 97 -15.63 -1.84 35.22
C ASN A 97 -15.87 -2.89 34.11
N GLN A 98 -16.04 -2.45 32.86
CA GLN A 98 -16.22 -3.31 31.72
C GLN A 98 -15.10 -3.10 30.67
N PRO A 99 -13.85 -3.40 31.00
CA PRO A 99 -12.74 -3.17 30.08
C PRO A 99 -12.94 -3.92 28.76
N LEU A 100 -12.21 -3.51 27.74
CA LEU A 100 -12.16 -4.21 26.45
C LEU A 100 -11.36 -5.53 26.56
N GLY A 101 -11.28 -6.27 25.47
CA GLY A 101 -10.56 -7.54 25.39
C GLY A 101 -9.08 -7.41 25.79
N SER A 102 -8.56 -8.42 26.45
CA SER A 102 -7.13 -8.48 26.78
C SER A 102 -6.28 -8.81 25.56
N ALA A 103 -4.99 -8.49 25.61
CA ALA A 103 -4.00 -8.85 24.60
C ALA A 103 -4.09 -10.33 24.19
N SER A 104 -4.16 -11.25 25.15
CA SER A 104 -4.30 -12.68 24.84
C SER A 104 -5.62 -13.06 24.17
N THR A 105 -6.70 -12.29 24.40
CA THR A 105 -7.98 -12.50 23.72
C THR A 105 -7.92 -12.06 22.27
N LEU A 106 -7.27 -10.93 22.00
CA LEU A 106 -7.03 -10.42 20.65
C LEU A 106 -6.09 -11.33 19.86
N SER A 107 -5.00 -11.78 20.47
CA SER A 107 -4.08 -12.73 19.84
C SER A 107 -4.80 -14.04 19.45
N ARG A 108 -5.70 -14.56 20.29
CA ARG A 108 -6.52 -15.73 19.91
C ARG A 108 -7.50 -15.45 18.79
N LEU A 109 -8.01 -14.23 18.67
CA LEU A 109 -8.83 -13.82 17.53
C LEU A 109 -8.00 -13.83 16.23
N GLU A 110 -6.84 -13.16 16.22
CA GLU A 110 -5.96 -13.06 15.05
C GLU A 110 -5.48 -14.44 14.57
N ASN A 111 -5.02 -15.28 15.49
CA ASN A 111 -4.46 -16.60 15.15
C ASN A 111 -5.48 -17.63 14.67
N ARG A 112 -6.77 -17.39 14.79
CA ARG A 112 -7.79 -18.33 14.30
C ARG A 112 -8.34 -17.99 12.91
N ILE A 113 -8.02 -16.81 12.36
CA ILE A 113 -8.52 -16.39 11.06
C ILE A 113 -7.91 -17.27 9.97
N THR A 114 -8.77 -17.82 9.14
CA THR A 114 -8.39 -18.75 8.07
C THR A 114 -8.08 -18.03 6.75
N GLU A 115 -7.32 -18.66 5.86
CA GLU A 115 -7.05 -18.13 4.52
C GLU A 115 -8.35 -17.86 3.72
N LYS A 116 -9.37 -18.67 3.94
CA LYS A 116 -10.68 -18.47 3.30
C LYS A 116 -11.31 -17.16 3.78
N GLU A 117 -11.29 -16.90 5.08
CA GLU A 117 -11.82 -15.66 5.64
C GLU A 117 -11.00 -14.44 5.19
N ILE A 118 -9.69 -14.55 5.12
CA ILE A 118 -8.82 -13.50 4.56
C ILE A 118 -9.21 -13.21 3.10
N SER A 119 -9.50 -14.24 2.31
CA SER A 119 -9.96 -14.07 0.93
C SER A 119 -11.31 -13.35 0.86
N GLU A 120 -12.27 -13.68 1.74
CA GLU A 120 -13.57 -12.99 1.81
C GLU A 120 -13.42 -11.53 2.30
N LEU A 121 -12.49 -11.25 3.23
CA LEU A 121 -12.16 -9.90 3.66
C LEU A 121 -11.63 -9.05 2.50
N ASN A 122 -10.77 -9.61 1.65
CA ASN A 122 -10.29 -8.91 0.46
C ASN A 122 -11.43 -8.61 -0.53
N LYS A 123 -12.39 -9.52 -0.69
CA LYS A 123 -13.57 -9.26 -1.50
C LYS A 123 -14.42 -8.13 -0.93
N LEU A 124 -14.51 -8.04 0.40
CA LEU A 124 -15.21 -6.94 1.08
C LEU A 124 -14.60 -5.58 0.73
N PHE A 125 -13.27 -5.45 0.61
CA PHE A 125 -12.65 -4.19 0.19
C PHE A 125 -13.07 -3.77 -1.22
N VAL A 126 -13.22 -4.72 -2.14
CA VAL A 126 -13.73 -4.42 -3.49
C VAL A 126 -15.18 -3.95 -3.45
N GLU A 127 -16.03 -4.56 -2.60
CA GLU A 127 -17.42 -4.12 -2.44
C GLU A 127 -17.49 -2.70 -1.83
N LEU A 128 -16.72 -2.43 -0.78
CA LEU A 128 -16.64 -1.09 -0.17
C LEU A 128 -16.17 -0.03 -1.17
N PHE A 129 -15.21 -0.38 -2.03
CA PHE A 129 -14.77 0.49 -3.11
C PHE A 129 -15.92 0.80 -4.09
N ILE A 130 -16.68 -0.20 -4.49
CA ILE A 130 -17.81 -0.02 -5.40
C ILE A 130 -18.88 0.88 -4.75
N GLU A 131 -19.20 0.62 -3.50
CA GLU A 131 -20.20 1.37 -2.73
C GLU A 131 -19.81 2.83 -2.46
N SER A 132 -18.52 3.17 -2.58
CA SER A 132 -18.03 4.54 -2.41
C SER A 132 -18.32 5.48 -3.59
N TYR A 133 -18.87 4.94 -4.68
CA TYR A 133 -19.21 5.71 -5.88
C TYR A 133 -20.72 5.90 -6.03
N ASP A 134 -21.16 7.12 -6.00
CA ASP A 134 -22.58 7.48 -6.29
C ASP A 134 -22.93 7.28 -7.77
N THR A 135 -21.94 7.42 -8.66
CA THR A 135 -22.10 7.27 -10.12
C THR A 135 -20.97 6.43 -10.70
N PRO A 136 -21.25 5.60 -11.72
CA PRO A 136 -20.22 4.78 -12.36
C PRO A 136 -19.04 5.63 -12.85
N PRO A 137 -17.79 5.30 -12.49
CA PRO A 137 -16.62 5.99 -13.03
C PRO A 137 -16.39 5.62 -14.49
N THR A 138 -15.85 6.56 -15.27
CA THR A 138 -15.48 6.28 -16.66
C THR A 138 -14.21 5.46 -16.76
N GLN A 139 -13.28 5.68 -15.85
CA GLN A 139 -11.98 4.98 -15.81
C GLN A 139 -11.56 4.69 -14.39
N ILE A 140 -10.95 3.53 -14.18
CA ILE A 140 -10.32 3.09 -12.93
C ILE A 140 -8.87 2.70 -13.22
N VAL A 141 -7.93 3.33 -12.50
CA VAL A 141 -6.52 2.95 -12.51
C VAL A 141 -6.24 2.12 -11.27
N ILE A 142 -5.89 0.86 -11.47
CA ILE A 142 -5.53 -0.06 -10.40
C ILE A 142 -4.00 -0.09 -10.29
N ASP A 143 -3.49 0.48 -9.21
CA ASP A 143 -2.09 0.47 -8.84
C ASP A 143 -1.74 -0.82 -8.11
N VAL A 144 -0.69 -1.49 -8.57
CA VAL A 144 -0.23 -2.74 -7.98
C VAL A 144 1.21 -2.58 -7.56
N ASP A 145 1.44 -2.89 -6.29
CA ASP A 145 2.76 -2.78 -5.70
C ASP A 145 3.07 -3.97 -4.78
N ALA A 146 4.34 -4.29 -4.66
CA ALA A 146 4.87 -5.29 -3.73
C ALA A 146 6.05 -4.67 -2.98
N THR A 147 5.95 -4.64 -1.67
CA THR A 147 6.99 -4.10 -0.79
C THR A 147 7.61 -5.20 0.05
N ASP A 148 8.80 -4.98 0.58
CA ASP A 148 9.38 -5.87 1.58
C ASP A 148 8.83 -5.54 2.97
N ASP A 149 8.60 -6.59 3.73
CA ASP A 149 8.25 -6.55 5.15
C ASP A 149 9.33 -7.34 5.90
N ILE A 150 10.27 -6.61 6.50
CA ILE A 150 11.49 -7.18 7.09
C ILE A 150 11.11 -8.00 8.33
N ILE A 151 11.64 -9.22 8.39
CA ILE A 151 11.41 -10.15 9.48
C ILE A 151 12.42 -9.89 10.60
N HIS A 152 11.91 -9.76 11.79
CA HIS A 152 12.69 -9.71 13.03
C HIS A 152 12.59 -11.05 13.76
N GLY A 153 13.71 -11.77 13.87
CA GLY A 153 13.75 -13.10 14.47
C GLY A 153 13.38 -14.24 13.50
N ASN A 154 13.00 -15.38 14.06
CA ASN A 154 12.63 -16.57 13.27
C ASN A 154 11.10 -16.62 13.11
N GLN A 155 10.62 -16.25 11.93
CA GLN A 155 9.21 -16.35 11.57
C GLN A 155 9.03 -17.41 10.47
N GLU A 156 7.99 -18.23 10.60
CA GLU A 156 7.64 -19.21 9.59
C GLU A 156 7.28 -18.53 8.27
N GLY A 157 7.79 -19.06 7.15
CA GLY A 157 7.56 -18.48 5.83
C GLY A 157 8.47 -17.31 5.48
N GLY A 158 9.43 -16.95 6.34
CA GLY A 158 10.47 -15.99 6.06
C GLY A 158 11.53 -16.56 5.14
N TYR A 159 11.86 -15.84 4.05
CA TYR A 159 12.94 -16.21 3.10
C TYR A 159 13.86 -15.02 2.87
N PHE A 160 15.12 -15.33 2.54
CA PHE A 160 16.05 -14.31 2.09
C PHE A 160 15.68 -13.85 0.67
N ASN A 161 15.56 -12.54 0.50
CA ASN A 161 15.29 -11.92 -0.79
C ASN A 161 16.51 -11.12 -1.25
N GLY A 162 17.17 -11.59 -2.31
CA GLY A 162 18.41 -10.96 -2.81
C GLY A 162 18.22 -9.58 -3.45
N PHE A 163 16.97 -9.15 -3.75
CA PHE A 163 16.71 -7.79 -4.23
C PHE A 163 16.70 -6.77 -3.09
N TYR A 164 16.14 -7.17 -1.95
CA TYR A 164 16.06 -6.33 -0.75
C TYR A 164 17.21 -6.56 0.23
N ASP A 165 18.04 -7.60 -0.02
CA ASP A 165 19.18 -8.01 0.82
C ASP A 165 18.79 -8.32 2.29
N ASN A 166 17.59 -8.86 2.48
CA ASN A 166 17.03 -9.17 3.80
C ASN A 166 16.14 -10.42 3.80
N TYR A 167 15.96 -11.01 5.00
CA TYR A 167 14.87 -11.94 5.26
C TYR A 167 13.57 -11.14 5.42
N CYS A 168 12.60 -11.38 4.58
CA CYS A 168 11.36 -10.62 4.58
C CYS A 168 10.18 -11.45 4.09
N PHE A 169 8.97 -10.96 4.32
CA PHE A 169 7.79 -11.24 3.52
C PHE A 169 7.73 -10.28 2.32
N LEU A 170 6.87 -10.58 1.35
CA LEU A 170 6.66 -9.73 0.18
C LEU A 170 5.15 -9.51 -0.04
N PRO A 171 4.50 -8.72 0.82
CA PRO A 171 3.09 -8.40 0.65
C PRO A 171 2.81 -7.74 -0.70
N LEU A 172 1.64 -8.05 -1.23
CA LEU A 172 1.13 -7.54 -2.51
C LEU A 172 -0.11 -6.72 -2.24
N TYR A 173 -0.13 -5.51 -2.79
CA TYR A 173 -1.23 -4.57 -2.62
C TYR A 173 -1.82 -4.15 -3.96
N PHE A 174 -3.14 -3.94 -3.96
CA PHE A 174 -3.87 -3.34 -5.07
C PHE A 174 -4.62 -2.13 -4.55
N PHE A 175 -4.40 -0.98 -5.16
CA PHE A 175 -5.05 0.28 -4.80
C PHE A 175 -5.74 0.91 -6.00
N CYS A 176 -6.77 1.72 -5.73
CA CYS A 176 -7.27 2.71 -6.67
C CYS A 176 -7.29 4.07 -5.96
N GLY A 177 -6.39 4.97 -6.37
CA GLY A 177 -6.14 6.19 -5.61
C GLY A 177 -5.72 5.89 -4.17
N GLY A 178 -6.46 6.40 -3.19
CA GLY A 178 -6.22 6.13 -1.77
C GLY A 178 -6.95 4.91 -1.20
N GLN A 179 -7.70 4.16 -2.00
CA GLN A 179 -8.53 3.06 -1.52
C GLN A 179 -7.86 1.70 -1.78
N LEU A 180 -7.75 0.89 -0.74
CA LEU A 180 -7.26 -0.49 -0.81
C LEU A 180 -8.33 -1.38 -1.44
N LEU A 181 -7.96 -2.13 -2.49
CA LEU A 181 -8.83 -3.13 -3.12
C LEU A 181 -8.47 -4.56 -2.71
N TRP A 182 -7.18 -4.80 -2.46
CA TRP A 182 -6.68 -6.14 -2.09
C TRP A 182 -5.34 -6.03 -1.39
N SER A 183 -5.15 -6.86 -0.37
CA SER A 183 -3.84 -7.08 0.25
C SER A 183 -3.59 -8.57 0.46
N GLN A 184 -2.38 -9.02 0.17
CA GLN A 184 -2.01 -10.42 0.38
C GLN A 184 -0.58 -10.53 0.90
N LEU A 185 -0.43 -11.08 2.10
CA LEU A 185 0.88 -11.46 2.60
C LEU A 185 1.42 -12.64 1.76
N ARG A 186 2.68 -12.55 1.36
CA ARG A 186 3.36 -13.58 0.55
C ARG A 186 4.77 -13.81 1.05
N THR A 187 5.25 -15.01 0.84
CA THR A 187 6.67 -15.32 1.06
C THR A 187 7.54 -14.64 0.00
N SER A 188 8.71 -14.16 0.37
CA SER A 188 9.61 -13.41 -0.51
C SER A 188 10.43 -14.27 -1.49
N ASN A 189 10.29 -15.60 -1.44
CA ASN A 189 10.88 -16.52 -2.42
C ASN A 189 10.12 -16.54 -3.76
N LYS A 190 9.11 -15.70 -3.93
CA LYS A 190 8.35 -15.49 -5.17
C LYS A 190 8.70 -14.13 -5.76
N GLY A 191 8.62 -14.00 -7.08
CA GLY A 191 8.77 -12.69 -7.72
C GLY A 191 7.63 -11.73 -7.40
N GLY A 192 7.88 -10.42 -7.45
CA GLY A 192 6.90 -9.37 -7.11
C GLY A 192 5.55 -9.52 -7.81
N GLY A 193 5.53 -9.92 -9.09
CA GLY A 193 4.30 -10.13 -9.86
C GLY A 193 3.57 -11.47 -9.63
N PHE A 194 4.11 -12.36 -8.78
CA PHE A 194 3.47 -13.67 -8.54
C PHE A 194 2.07 -13.49 -7.93
N GLY A 195 1.06 -14.13 -8.54
CA GLY A 195 -0.34 -14.04 -8.09
C GLY A 195 -1.09 -12.78 -8.57
N ALA A 196 -0.40 -11.72 -9.01
CA ALA A 196 -1.02 -10.45 -9.37
C ALA A 196 -2.09 -10.58 -10.48
N VAL A 197 -1.86 -11.43 -11.49
CA VAL A 197 -2.81 -11.61 -12.60
C VAL A 197 -4.14 -12.20 -12.13
N ALA A 198 -4.11 -13.17 -11.23
CA ALA A 198 -5.32 -13.82 -10.72
C ALA A 198 -6.17 -12.85 -9.88
N ILE A 199 -5.51 -12.07 -9.02
CA ILE A 199 -6.17 -11.05 -8.20
C ILE A 199 -6.74 -9.95 -9.09
N PHE A 200 -5.96 -9.43 -10.03
CA PHE A 200 -6.43 -8.43 -10.98
C PHE A 200 -7.63 -8.93 -11.80
N ALA A 201 -7.58 -10.18 -12.24
CA ALA A 201 -8.69 -10.79 -12.97
C ALA A 201 -9.98 -10.84 -12.14
N TYR A 202 -9.87 -11.15 -10.86
CA TYR A 202 -11.02 -11.13 -9.94
C TYR A 202 -11.58 -9.71 -9.80
N ILE A 203 -10.72 -8.73 -9.47
CA ILE A 203 -11.11 -7.32 -9.27
C ILE A 203 -11.75 -6.78 -10.57
N ALA A 204 -11.07 -6.92 -11.71
CA ALA A 204 -11.56 -6.43 -12.99
C ALA A 204 -12.90 -7.04 -13.38
N LYS A 205 -13.09 -8.35 -13.16
CA LYS A 205 -14.35 -9.03 -13.41
C LYS A 205 -15.46 -8.49 -12.52
N ARG A 206 -15.17 -8.26 -11.24
CA ARG A 206 -16.18 -7.73 -10.29
C ARG A 206 -16.58 -6.31 -10.65
N LEU A 207 -15.60 -5.44 -10.96
CA LEU A 207 -15.84 -4.06 -11.40
C LEU A 207 -16.63 -4.00 -12.71
N LYS A 208 -16.29 -4.82 -13.70
CA LYS A 208 -17.01 -4.90 -14.97
C LYS A 208 -18.44 -5.45 -14.83
N LYS A 209 -18.69 -6.26 -13.82
CA LYS A 209 -20.06 -6.73 -13.49
C LYS A 209 -20.93 -5.57 -13.00
N GLU A 210 -20.37 -4.66 -12.21
CA GLU A 210 -21.07 -3.49 -11.68
C GLU A 210 -21.17 -2.37 -12.70
N TRP A 211 -20.03 -2.08 -13.36
CA TRP A 211 -19.87 -1.01 -14.34
C TRP A 211 -19.36 -1.58 -15.67
N PRO A 212 -20.24 -2.05 -16.55
CA PRO A 212 -19.84 -2.72 -17.81
C PRO A 212 -18.95 -1.88 -18.71
N ASP A 213 -19.17 -0.57 -18.75
CA ASP A 213 -18.48 0.37 -19.65
C ASP A 213 -17.21 0.97 -19.01
N VAL A 214 -16.91 0.72 -17.72
CA VAL A 214 -15.74 1.29 -17.07
C VAL A 214 -14.45 0.84 -17.76
N GLU A 215 -13.57 1.78 -18.04
CA GLU A 215 -12.24 1.50 -18.52
C GLU A 215 -11.33 1.12 -17.34
N ILE A 216 -10.66 -0.03 -17.41
CA ILE A 216 -9.76 -0.50 -16.35
C ILE A 216 -8.33 -0.45 -16.87
N VAL A 217 -7.46 0.23 -16.10
CA VAL A 217 -6.03 0.36 -16.35
C VAL A 217 -5.26 -0.35 -15.24
N PHE A 218 -4.46 -1.35 -15.57
CA PHE A 218 -3.47 -1.93 -14.67
C PHE A 218 -2.22 -1.07 -14.68
N ARG A 219 -1.73 -0.61 -13.51
CA ARG A 219 -0.48 0.12 -13.39
C ARG A 219 0.43 -0.55 -12.37
N GLY A 220 1.68 -0.81 -12.75
CA GLY A 220 2.67 -1.44 -11.89
C GLY A 220 4.09 -1.19 -12.36
N ASP A 221 5.05 -1.51 -11.53
CA ASP A 221 6.46 -1.40 -11.83
C ASP A 221 6.95 -2.53 -12.77
N ALA A 222 8.26 -2.62 -13.00
CA ALA A 222 8.86 -3.64 -13.86
C ALA A 222 8.77 -5.06 -13.27
N GLY A 223 8.56 -5.21 -11.97
CA GLY A 223 8.40 -6.50 -11.28
C GLY A 223 7.11 -7.21 -11.66
N PHE A 224 6.10 -6.46 -12.12
CA PHE A 224 4.80 -7.01 -12.57
C PHE A 224 4.77 -7.36 -14.05
N TYR A 225 5.80 -6.98 -14.80
CA TYR A 225 5.85 -7.30 -16.21
C TYR A 225 5.85 -8.82 -16.43
N SER A 226 4.84 -9.33 -17.11
CA SER A 226 4.77 -10.71 -17.56
C SER A 226 3.95 -10.84 -18.84
N SER A 227 4.32 -11.80 -19.70
CA SER A 227 3.55 -12.10 -20.92
C SER A 227 2.11 -12.53 -20.62
N THR A 228 1.90 -13.18 -19.49
CA THR A 228 0.56 -13.59 -19.01
C THR A 228 -0.31 -12.39 -18.68
N LEU A 229 0.22 -11.37 -17.99
CA LEU A 229 -0.50 -10.14 -17.68
C LEU A 229 -0.86 -9.37 -18.96
N LEU A 230 0.11 -9.19 -19.86
CA LEU A 230 -0.13 -8.51 -21.13
C LEU A 230 -1.22 -9.22 -21.94
N TRP A 231 -1.11 -10.55 -22.07
CA TRP A 231 -2.11 -11.35 -22.75
C TRP A 231 -3.50 -11.23 -22.13
N TYR A 232 -3.57 -11.29 -20.79
CA TYR A 232 -4.84 -11.15 -20.06
C TYR A 232 -5.49 -9.79 -20.35
N CYS A 233 -4.73 -8.69 -20.19
CA CYS A 233 -5.23 -7.35 -20.44
C CYS A 233 -5.68 -7.17 -21.89
N GLU A 234 -4.85 -7.62 -22.85
CA GLU A 234 -5.14 -7.50 -24.29
C GLU A 234 -6.40 -8.31 -24.68
N ARG A 235 -6.55 -9.53 -24.13
CA ARG A 235 -7.71 -10.39 -24.39
C ARG A 235 -9.02 -9.83 -23.84
N HIS A 236 -8.96 -9.18 -22.67
CA HIS A 236 -10.16 -8.67 -21.98
C HIS A 236 -10.40 -7.17 -22.20
N GLY A 237 -9.63 -6.53 -23.09
CA GLY A 237 -9.81 -5.12 -23.40
C GLY A 237 -9.37 -4.16 -22.28
N HIS A 238 -8.57 -4.62 -21.31
CA HIS A 238 -8.02 -3.76 -20.28
C HIS A 238 -6.79 -3.02 -20.79
N LYS A 239 -6.60 -1.80 -20.31
CA LYS A 239 -5.39 -1.04 -20.52
C LYS A 239 -4.33 -1.38 -19.48
N TYR A 240 -3.07 -1.05 -19.75
CA TYR A 240 -1.99 -1.24 -18.79
C TYR A 240 -0.87 -0.22 -18.98
N ILE A 241 -0.19 0.10 -17.88
CA ILE A 241 1.05 0.87 -17.83
C ILE A 241 2.00 0.10 -16.92
N LEU A 242 3.05 -0.48 -17.49
CA LEU A 242 4.00 -1.29 -16.77
C LEU A 242 5.41 -0.74 -16.90
N GLY A 243 6.12 -0.65 -15.80
CA GLY A 243 7.56 -0.45 -15.84
C GLY A 243 8.20 -1.49 -16.75
N PHE A 244 9.21 -1.09 -17.50
CA PHE A 244 9.92 -1.98 -18.40
C PHE A 244 11.44 -1.75 -18.30
N SER A 245 12.19 -2.81 -18.07
CA SER A 245 13.64 -2.71 -17.97
C SER A 245 14.26 -2.31 -19.30
N SER A 246 15.08 -1.28 -19.29
CA SER A 246 15.77 -0.84 -20.50
C SER A 246 16.81 -1.87 -20.95
N ASN A 247 16.94 -2.04 -22.26
CA ASN A 247 17.97 -2.86 -22.90
C ASN A 247 18.78 -2.05 -23.92
N ALA A 248 19.81 -2.65 -24.51
CA ALA A 248 20.69 -1.96 -25.45
C ALA A 248 19.95 -1.37 -26.67
N VAL A 249 18.88 -2.03 -27.15
CA VAL A 249 18.08 -1.55 -28.27
C VAL A 249 17.30 -0.31 -27.87
N LEU A 250 16.60 -0.35 -26.73
CA LEU A 250 15.84 0.79 -26.21
C LEU A 250 16.74 1.97 -25.88
N LYS A 251 17.91 1.73 -25.27
CA LYS A 251 18.89 2.79 -25.00
C LYS A 251 19.33 3.49 -26.29
N ARG A 252 19.58 2.73 -27.36
CA ARG A 252 19.93 3.28 -28.69
C ARG A 252 18.77 4.05 -29.32
N MET A 253 17.54 3.51 -29.28
CA MET A 253 16.36 4.17 -29.80
C MET A 253 16.05 5.50 -29.08
N SER A 254 16.34 5.56 -27.79
CA SER A 254 16.06 6.72 -26.94
C SER A 254 17.23 7.71 -26.79
N ALA A 255 18.38 7.46 -27.45
CA ALA A 255 19.54 8.32 -27.31
C ALA A 255 19.27 9.80 -27.66
N ASN A 256 18.46 10.05 -28.66
CA ASN A 256 18.10 11.40 -29.11
C ASN A 256 17.25 12.17 -28.06
N ILE A 257 16.31 11.50 -27.36
CA ILE A 257 15.51 12.16 -26.32
C ILE A 257 16.33 12.43 -25.06
N VAL A 258 17.27 11.53 -24.74
CA VAL A 258 18.22 11.72 -23.63
C VAL A 258 19.10 12.94 -23.92
N PHE A 259 19.70 13.01 -25.12
CA PHE A 259 20.50 14.15 -25.55
C PHE A 259 19.70 15.45 -25.54
N ALA A 260 18.47 15.45 -26.08
CA ALA A 260 17.61 16.62 -26.05
C ALA A 260 17.30 17.07 -24.62
N SER A 261 17.04 16.15 -23.69
CA SER A 261 16.76 16.50 -22.28
C SER A 261 17.97 17.14 -21.59
N GLU A 262 19.20 16.74 -21.96
CA GLU A 262 20.44 17.32 -21.46
C GLU A 262 20.64 18.74 -22.02
N MET A 263 20.46 18.93 -23.31
CA MET A 263 20.60 20.23 -23.97
C MET A 263 19.61 21.26 -23.40
N PHE A 264 18.32 20.92 -23.33
CA PHE A 264 17.31 21.82 -22.77
C PHE A 264 17.58 22.17 -21.30
N PHE A 265 18.06 21.21 -20.51
CA PHE A 265 18.39 21.47 -19.12
C PHE A 265 19.56 22.47 -18.97
N VAL A 266 20.59 22.31 -19.79
CA VAL A 266 21.77 23.20 -19.78
C VAL A 266 21.41 24.61 -20.27
N GLU A 267 20.65 24.72 -21.36
CA GLU A 267 20.25 26.00 -21.96
C GLU A 267 19.37 26.85 -21.04
N ASN A 268 18.46 26.21 -20.29
CA ASN A 268 17.53 26.92 -19.42
C ASN A 268 18.05 27.15 -18.00
N GLY A 269 19.25 26.66 -17.63
CA GLY A 269 19.82 26.83 -16.30
C GLY A 269 18.88 26.38 -15.18
N SER A 270 18.07 25.35 -15.42
CA SER A 270 16.92 25.01 -14.59
C SER A 270 17.33 24.49 -13.20
N GLN A 271 16.70 25.03 -12.17
CA GLN A 271 16.78 24.55 -10.79
C GLN A 271 15.76 23.44 -10.53
N GLU A 272 14.86 23.17 -11.48
CA GLU A 272 13.79 22.19 -11.35
C GLU A 272 14.05 20.96 -12.24
N PRO A 273 13.48 19.79 -11.88
CA PRO A 273 13.55 18.60 -12.73
C PRO A 273 12.96 18.82 -14.11
N PHE A 274 13.74 18.56 -15.14
CA PHE A 274 13.26 18.63 -16.52
C PHE A 274 12.93 17.24 -17.05
N ARG A 275 11.79 17.08 -17.72
CA ARG A 275 11.28 15.79 -18.17
C ARG A 275 10.84 15.87 -19.62
N LEU A 276 11.29 14.93 -20.43
CA LEU A 276 10.79 14.69 -21.78
C LEU A 276 10.20 13.28 -21.90
N PHE A 277 9.09 13.18 -22.64
CA PHE A 277 8.45 11.91 -22.94
C PHE A 277 8.41 11.69 -24.43
N ARG A 278 8.64 10.43 -24.85
CA ARG A 278 8.52 10.04 -26.24
C ARG A 278 7.97 8.63 -26.37
N GLU A 279 7.06 8.46 -27.33
CA GLU A 279 6.53 7.16 -27.69
C GLU A 279 7.37 6.48 -28.76
N TYR A 280 7.53 5.18 -28.64
CA TYR A 280 8.16 4.32 -29.62
C TYR A 280 7.33 3.06 -29.80
N LEU A 281 7.31 2.54 -31.02
CA LEU A 281 6.82 1.20 -31.29
C LEU A 281 8.01 0.24 -31.18
N TYR A 282 7.90 -0.73 -30.27
CA TYR A 282 8.99 -1.66 -29.99
C TYR A 282 8.46 -3.10 -29.93
N GLN A 283 9.24 -4.02 -30.43
CA GLN A 283 8.97 -5.46 -30.33
C GLN A 283 10.16 -6.16 -29.68
N ALA A 284 9.97 -6.71 -28.48
CA ALA A 284 10.94 -7.59 -27.87
C ALA A 284 10.96 -8.94 -28.60
N GLY A 285 12.09 -9.64 -28.58
CA GLY A 285 12.23 -10.92 -29.29
C GLY A 285 11.23 -12.01 -28.85
N THR A 286 10.69 -11.91 -27.64
CA THR A 286 9.66 -12.81 -27.11
C THR A 286 8.22 -12.37 -27.41
N TRP A 287 8.03 -11.18 -27.99
CA TRP A 287 6.68 -10.66 -28.26
C TRP A 287 6.19 -11.06 -29.64
N LYS A 288 4.94 -11.49 -29.72
CA LYS A 288 4.30 -11.81 -30.99
C LYS A 288 3.95 -10.57 -31.81
N VAL A 289 3.70 -9.44 -31.14
CA VAL A 289 3.31 -8.17 -31.73
C VAL A 289 4.09 -7.01 -31.13
N PRO A 290 4.36 -5.95 -31.91
CA PRO A 290 4.96 -4.74 -31.37
C PRO A 290 3.99 -4.05 -30.38
N ARG A 291 4.55 -3.37 -29.38
CA ARG A 291 3.80 -2.61 -28.37
C ARG A 291 4.34 -1.20 -28.24
N LYS A 292 3.46 -0.30 -27.84
CA LYS A 292 3.83 1.07 -27.54
C LYS A 292 4.68 1.13 -26.30
N ILE A 293 5.82 1.80 -26.38
CA ILE A 293 6.70 2.09 -25.23
C ILE A 293 6.80 3.60 -25.07
N ILE A 294 6.59 4.07 -23.86
CA ILE A 294 6.84 5.46 -23.49
C ILE A 294 8.20 5.51 -22.80
N VAL A 295 9.08 6.34 -23.30
CA VAL A 295 10.36 6.65 -22.69
C VAL A 295 10.27 8.00 -22.02
N LYS A 296 10.60 8.05 -20.72
CA LYS A 296 10.79 9.28 -19.95
C LYS A 296 12.29 9.51 -19.79
N ALA A 297 12.81 10.61 -20.33
CA ALA A 297 14.13 11.13 -20.02
C ALA A 297 13.98 12.24 -18.97
N GLU A 298 14.59 12.07 -17.81
CA GLU A 298 14.51 13.02 -16.68
C GLU A 298 15.90 13.49 -16.30
N ARG A 299 16.06 14.81 -16.28
CA ARG A 299 17.24 15.47 -15.75
C ARG A 299 16.88 16.13 -14.42
N LEU A 300 17.63 15.78 -13.38
CA LEU A 300 17.46 16.36 -12.06
C LEU A 300 18.51 17.46 -11.84
N PRO A 301 18.18 18.57 -11.17
CA PRO A 301 19.16 19.55 -10.73
C PRO A 301 20.21 18.88 -9.84
N ASP A 302 21.44 19.31 -9.98
CA ASP A 302 22.53 18.82 -9.13
C ASP A 302 22.28 19.22 -7.67
N LYS A 303 21.61 18.38 -6.93
CA LYS A 303 21.35 18.57 -5.49
C LYS A 303 22.58 18.30 -4.65
N THR A 304 23.83 18.52 -5.08
CA THR A 304 24.92 18.34 -4.13
C THR A 304 26.25 18.89 -4.64
N ALA A 305 26.57 20.07 -4.21
CA ALA A 305 27.96 20.42 -3.94
C ALA A 305 28.61 19.60 -2.80
N ASP A 306 27.81 18.89 -1.98
CA ASP A 306 28.30 18.15 -0.79
C ASP A 306 28.76 16.71 -1.07
N CYS A 307 28.28 16.07 -2.12
CA CYS A 307 28.79 14.74 -2.50
C CYS A 307 30.12 14.74 -3.26
N ARG A 308 30.67 15.94 -3.57
CA ARG A 308 31.90 16.08 -4.36
C ARG A 308 33.21 15.76 -3.61
N ARG A 309 33.17 15.47 -2.32
CA ARG A 309 34.40 15.26 -1.53
C ARG A 309 34.92 13.83 -1.46
N GLN A 310 34.26 12.84 -2.04
CA GLN A 310 34.67 11.43 -1.86
C GLN A 310 34.76 10.56 -3.13
N THR A 311 34.77 11.09 -4.35
CA THR A 311 34.80 10.25 -5.55
C THR A 311 36.03 10.51 -6.43
N THR A 312 36.70 9.41 -6.81
CA THR A 312 37.84 9.37 -7.76
C THR A 312 37.42 9.83 -9.17
N ALA A 313 38.39 10.18 -10.02
CA ALA A 313 38.15 10.69 -11.37
C ALA A 313 37.30 9.76 -12.28
N GLU A 314 37.34 8.45 -12.05
CA GLU A 314 36.53 7.44 -12.77
C GLU A 314 35.05 7.49 -12.35
N ALA A 315 34.76 7.67 -11.06
CA ALA A 315 33.41 7.87 -10.54
C ALA A 315 32.77 9.15 -11.11
N ARG A 316 33.55 10.21 -11.36
CA ARG A 316 33.06 11.44 -11.98
C ARG A 316 32.61 11.26 -13.43
N ARG A 317 33.23 10.35 -14.18
CA ARG A 317 32.85 10.04 -15.57
C ARG A 317 31.55 9.20 -15.62
N LEU A 318 31.40 8.27 -14.68
CA LEU A 318 30.15 7.49 -14.50
C LEU A 318 29.02 8.34 -13.94
N TYR A 319 29.30 9.30 -13.06
CA TYR A 319 28.30 10.22 -12.48
C TYR A 319 27.72 11.20 -13.50
N ARG A 320 28.48 11.64 -14.49
CA ARG A 320 27.93 12.48 -15.60
C ARG A 320 26.90 11.74 -16.44
N ILE A 321 27.01 10.41 -16.55
CA ILE A 321 26.01 9.58 -17.27
C ILE A 321 24.81 9.24 -16.38
N SER A 322 24.97 9.23 -15.05
CA SER A 322 23.93 8.82 -14.09
C SER A 322 22.92 9.89 -13.71
N CYS A 323 23.13 11.16 -14.08
CA CYS A 323 22.20 12.24 -13.79
C CYS A 323 20.96 12.26 -14.71
N CYS A 324 20.98 11.55 -15.83
CA CYS A 324 19.81 11.37 -16.68
C CYS A 324 19.15 10.02 -16.37
N ARG A 325 18.02 10.04 -15.68
CA ARG A 325 17.23 8.82 -15.43
C ARG A 325 16.38 8.50 -16.63
N LEU A 326 16.65 7.36 -17.26
CA LEU A 326 15.81 6.81 -18.32
C LEU A 326 14.82 5.81 -17.71
N GLN A 327 13.56 6.10 -17.78
CA GLN A 327 12.50 5.17 -17.40
C GLN A 327 11.70 4.79 -18.66
N THR A 328 11.39 3.52 -18.77
CA THR A 328 10.59 2.99 -19.87
C THR A 328 9.35 2.30 -19.31
N ALA A 329 8.22 2.49 -19.97
CA ALA A 329 6.99 1.79 -19.65
C ALA A 329 6.37 1.21 -20.92
N VAL A 330 5.89 -0.01 -20.85
CA VAL A 330 5.05 -0.62 -21.88
C VAL A 330 3.62 -0.20 -21.59
N CYS A 331 2.92 0.33 -22.58
CA CYS A 331 1.54 0.74 -22.37
C CYS A 331 0.61 0.31 -23.52
N ARG A 332 -0.67 0.17 -23.17
CA ARG A 332 -1.80 0.08 -24.08
C ARG A 332 -2.85 1.08 -23.58
N LEU A 333 -2.85 2.27 -24.16
CA LEU A 333 -3.76 3.36 -23.77
C LEU A 333 -4.84 3.66 -24.82
N LEU A 334 -4.79 2.96 -25.97
CA LEU A 334 -5.77 3.07 -27.05
C LEU A 334 -6.38 1.71 -27.34
#